data_63f27aede214b5a2417e8e09c6761be9
#
_entry.id   63f27aede214b5a2417e8e09c6761be9
#
_cell.length_a   1.000
_cell.length_b   1.000
_cell.length_c   1.000
_cell.angle_alpha   90.00
_cell.angle_beta   90.00
_cell.angle_gamma   90.00
#
_symmetry.space_group_name_H-M   'P 1'
#
loop_
_entity.id
_entity.type
_entity.pdbx_description
1 polymer ?
#
loop_
_entity_poly.entity_id
_entity_poly.type
_entity_poly.pdbx_seq_one_letter_code
_entity_poly.pdbx_strand_id
1 'polypeptide(L)'
;NSEVGINYFDNTYRFRQDSTFLYFFGIDQPDLAAAIDIETGEEILFGNDVTIDDIIWMGPQPAMKDKGENAGVQIVKPLDALSAYISDAKNIGRKIHFLPPYRYHNKIQLNKLLGADIDRQKELASVEFIKGVVALRELKDSYEVAELDKAANIGYIMHYTAMQMAKTGMVEQELVGLMEGIA
;
A
#
# COMPACT_ATOMS: atom_id res chain seq x y z
N ASN A 1 -2.16 3.97 -0.98
CA ASN A 1 -1.20 4.91 -1.58
C ASN A 1 -1.62 5.27 -3.00
N SER A 2 -1.18 6.45 -3.48
CA SER A 2 -1.32 6.91 -4.89
C SER A 2 0.04 7.01 -5.54
N GLU A 3 0.08 7.05 -6.86
CA GLU A 3 1.28 7.37 -7.62
C GLU A 3 1.77 8.79 -7.31
N VAL A 4 3.05 9.02 -7.48
CA VAL A 4 3.69 10.32 -7.21
C VAL A 4 4.45 10.76 -8.46
N GLY A 5 4.05 11.88 -9.05
CA GLY A 5 4.74 12.48 -10.19
C GLY A 5 6.15 12.95 -9.82
N ILE A 6 7.09 12.77 -10.75
CA ILE A 6 8.48 13.28 -10.63
C ILE A 6 8.51 14.75 -11.06
N ASN A 7 8.20 15.01 -12.31
CA ASN A 7 8.25 16.34 -12.93
C ASN A 7 7.05 16.60 -13.86
N TYR A 8 6.23 15.60 -14.11
CA TYR A 8 5.04 15.66 -14.94
C TYR A 8 4.03 14.63 -14.41
N PHE A 9 2.74 14.80 -14.72
CA PHE A 9 1.66 13.96 -14.20
C PHE A 9 1.84 12.48 -14.53
N ASP A 10 2.19 12.16 -15.77
CA ASP A 10 2.35 10.78 -16.23
C ASP A 10 3.78 10.23 -16.06
N ASN A 11 4.72 11.04 -15.60
CA ASN A 11 6.08 10.60 -15.27
C ASN A 11 6.18 10.42 -13.75
N THR A 12 5.82 9.23 -13.28
CA THR A 12 5.74 8.90 -11.87
C THR A 12 6.97 8.14 -11.37
N TYR A 13 7.26 8.27 -10.08
CA TYR A 13 8.13 7.29 -9.41
C TYR A 13 7.50 5.90 -9.46
N ARG A 14 8.34 4.86 -9.43
CA ARG A 14 7.84 3.49 -9.29
C ARG A 14 6.88 3.42 -8.10
N PHE A 15 5.66 2.95 -8.36
CA PHE A 15 4.65 2.81 -7.32
C PHE A 15 5.11 1.81 -6.25
N ARG A 16 4.78 2.08 -5.03
CA ARG A 16 4.94 1.17 -3.90
C ARG A 16 3.74 1.28 -2.97
N GLN A 17 3.09 0.16 -2.77
CA GLN A 17 1.95 0.07 -1.87
C GLN A 17 2.39 0.25 -0.40
N ASP A 18 1.45 0.69 0.43
CA ASP A 18 1.61 0.68 1.88
C ASP A 18 1.80 -0.76 2.38
N SER A 19 2.84 -0.97 3.19
CA SER A 19 3.21 -2.32 3.63
C SER A 19 2.14 -3.00 4.48
N THR A 20 1.31 -2.24 5.21
CA THR A 20 0.21 -2.81 5.99
C THR A 20 -0.97 -3.16 5.11
N PHE A 21 -1.29 -2.30 4.13
CA PHE A 21 -2.31 -2.62 3.13
C PHE A 21 -1.92 -3.87 2.34
N LEU A 22 -0.65 -3.96 1.90
CA LEU A 22 -0.14 -5.13 1.19
C LEU A 22 -0.21 -6.40 2.04
N TYR A 23 0.09 -6.30 3.34
CA TYR A 23 0.00 -7.43 4.27
C TYR A 23 -1.42 -7.98 4.40
N PHE A 24 -2.43 -7.11 4.52
CA PHE A 24 -3.80 -7.54 4.72
C PHE A 24 -4.52 -7.94 3.43
N PHE A 25 -4.21 -7.31 2.30
CA PHE A 25 -4.99 -7.44 1.07
C PHE A 25 -4.20 -8.00 -0.12
N GLY A 26 -2.87 -8.00 -0.07
CA GLY A 26 -2.01 -8.55 -1.13
C GLY A 26 -2.09 -7.83 -2.47
N ILE A 27 -2.69 -6.63 -2.54
CA ILE A 27 -2.92 -5.91 -3.81
C ILE A 27 -1.92 -4.75 -3.93
N ASP A 28 -1.00 -4.84 -4.90
CA ASP A 28 -0.02 -3.80 -5.21
C ASP A 28 -0.52 -2.92 -6.36
N GLN A 29 -1.49 -2.05 -6.07
CA GLN A 29 -2.10 -1.13 -7.02
C GLN A 29 -2.37 0.21 -6.34
N PRO A 30 -2.18 1.36 -7.03
CA PRO A 30 -2.51 2.68 -6.51
C PRO A 30 -4.02 2.89 -6.32
N ASP A 31 -4.34 3.93 -5.57
CA ASP A 31 -5.68 4.48 -5.39
C ASP A 31 -6.71 3.49 -4.84
N LEU A 32 -6.27 2.62 -3.95
CA LEU A 32 -7.11 1.73 -3.17
C LEU A 32 -7.22 2.17 -1.72
N ALA A 33 -8.37 1.89 -1.12
CA ALA A 33 -8.58 1.95 0.32
C ALA A 33 -9.31 0.69 0.78
N ALA A 34 -9.21 0.39 2.07
CA ALA A 34 -9.94 -0.73 2.65
C ALA A 34 -10.42 -0.39 4.06
N ALA A 35 -11.50 -1.03 4.47
CA ALA A 35 -12.03 -0.98 5.82
C ALA A 35 -12.29 -2.40 6.32
N ILE A 36 -11.96 -2.63 7.58
CA ILE A 36 -12.30 -3.84 8.32
C ILE A 36 -13.24 -3.42 9.44
N ASP A 37 -14.45 -3.90 9.40
CA ASP A 37 -15.43 -3.70 10.46
C ASP A 37 -15.24 -4.78 11.53
N ILE A 38 -14.62 -4.42 12.64
CA ILE A 38 -14.28 -5.37 13.71
C ILE A 38 -15.48 -5.88 14.51
N GLU A 39 -16.66 -5.26 14.38
CA GLU A 39 -17.88 -5.74 15.05
C GLU A 39 -18.60 -6.80 14.22
N THR A 40 -18.65 -6.60 12.89
CA THR A 40 -19.32 -7.53 11.97
C THR A 40 -18.37 -8.55 11.35
N GLY A 41 -17.07 -8.25 11.35
CA GLY A 41 -16.07 -9.03 10.62
C GLY A 41 -16.06 -8.77 9.11
N GLU A 42 -16.81 -7.77 8.63
CA GLU A 42 -16.84 -7.43 7.20
C GLU A 42 -15.57 -6.73 6.76
N GLU A 43 -15.03 -7.18 5.65
CA GLU A 43 -13.91 -6.58 4.95
C GLU A 43 -14.41 -5.93 3.67
N ILE A 44 -14.07 -4.66 3.47
CA ILE A 44 -14.54 -3.88 2.32
C ILE A 44 -13.33 -3.29 1.62
N LEU A 45 -13.22 -3.57 0.32
CA LEU A 45 -12.23 -2.97 -0.55
C LEU A 45 -12.88 -1.85 -1.37
N PHE A 46 -12.24 -0.68 -1.39
CA PHE A 46 -12.66 0.48 -2.18
C PHE A 46 -11.65 0.73 -3.30
N GLY A 47 -12.13 0.77 -4.53
CA GLY A 47 -11.33 1.03 -5.71
C GLY A 47 -12.20 1.09 -6.96
N ASN A 48 -11.62 1.55 -8.05
CA ASN A 48 -12.32 1.67 -9.32
C ASN A 48 -11.70 0.73 -10.35
N ASP A 49 -12.52 0.20 -11.24
CA ASP A 49 -12.02 -0.45 -12.45
C ASP A 49 -11.30 0.57 -13.32
N VAL A 50 -10.35 0.09 -14.11
CA VAL A 50 -9.63 0.91 -15.08
C VAL A 50 -10.59 1.42 -16.15
N THR A 51 -10.33 2.61 -16.65
CA THR A 51 -11.11 3.21 -17.74
C THR A 51 -10.72 2.60 -19.11
N ILE A 52 -11.51 2.90 -20.14
CA ILE A 52 -11.17 2.50 -21.52
C ILE A 52 -9.83 3.13 -21.95
N ASP A 53 -9.57 4.37 -21.54
CA ASP A 53 -8.32 5.05 -21.85
C ASP A 53 -7.13 4.36 -21.18
N ASP A 54 -7.27 3.93 -19.93
CA ASP A 54 -6.25 3.14 -19.24
C ASP A 54 -5.98 1.82 -19.95
N ILE A 55 -7.03 1.13 -20.45
CA ILE A 55 -6.89 -0.12 -21.19
C ILE A 55 -6.14 0.08 -22.51
N ILE A 56 -6.33 1.20 -23.18
CA ILE A 56 -5.60 1.54 -24.40
C ILE A 56 -4.09 1.64 -24.14
N TRP A 57 -3.70 2.23 -23.01
CA TRP A 57 -2.29 2.45 -22.65
C TRP A 57 -1.63 1.25 -21.97
N MET A 58 -2.35 0.57 -21.08
CA MET A 58 -1.79 -0.48 -20.21
C MET A 58 -2.25 -1.90 -20.57
N GLY A 59 -3.18 -2.03 -21.50
CA GLY A 59 -3.86 -3.31 -21.78
C GLY A 59 -4.95 -3.65 -20.76
N PRO A 60 -5.70 -4.74 -21.00
CA PRO A 60 -6.75 -5.19 -20.09
C PRO A 60 -6.21 -5.50 -18.69
N GLN A 61 -6.90 -5.01 -17.67
CA GLN A 61 -6.57 -5.27 -16.27
C GLN A 61 -7.71 -6.06 -15.60
N PRO A 62 -7.41 -6.90 -14.59
CA PRO A 62 -8.45 -7.58 -13.82
C PRO A 62 -9.41 -6.57 -13.19
N ALA A 63 -10.70 -6.89 -13.16
CA ALA A 63 -11.69 -6.06 -12.50
C ALA A 63 -11.45 -6.00 -10.98
N MET A 64 -11.92 -4.94 -10.33
CA MET A 64 -11.80 -4.79 -8.89
C MET A 64 -12.48 -5.93 -8.12
N LYS A 65 -13.57 -6.47 -8.67
CA LYS A 65 -14.23 -7.66 -8.12
C LYS A 65 -13.29 -8.86 -8.10
N ASP A 66 -12.60 -9.15 -9.21
CA ASP A 66 -11.68 -10.28 -9.30
C ASP A 66 -10.48 -10.11 -8.35
N LYS A 67 -10.00 -8.87 -8.20
CA LYS A 67 -8.94 -8.52 -7.24
C LYS A 67 -9.40 -8.72 -5.79
N GLY A 68 -10.63 -8.31 -5.47
CA GLY A 68 -11.23 -8.57 -4.17
C GLY A 68 -11.36 -10.06 -3.86
N GLU A 69 -11.91 -10.85 -4.80
CA GLU A 69 -12.05 -12.31 -4.65
C GLU A 69 -10.69 -12.99 -4.43
N ASN A 70 -9.66 -12.60 -5.18
CA ASN A 70 -8.29 -13.12 -5.01
C ASN A 70 -7.67 -12.74 -3.64
N ALA A 71 -8.05 -11.59 -3.09
CA ALA A 71 -7.63 -11.15 -1.76
C ALA A 71 -8.50 -11.72 -0.63
N GLY A 72 -9.53 -12.53 -0.95
CA GLY A 72 -10.49 -13.05 0.03
C GLY A 72 -11.57 -12.07 0.44
N VAL A 73 -11.63 -10.87 -0.14
CA VAL A 73 -12.58 -9.81 0.19
C VAL A 73 -13.82 -9.91 -0.70
N GLN A 74 -14.97 -10.12 -0.08
CA GLN A 74 -16.23 -10.31 -0.81
C GLN A 74 -16.92 -8.99 -1.19
N ILE A 75 -16.66 -7.92 -0.44
CA ILE A 75 -17.34 -6.63 -0.64
C ILE A 75 -16.37 -5.66 -1.30
N VAL A 76 -16.67 -5.31 -2.54
CA VAL A 76 -15.94 -4.30 -3.30
C VAL A 76 -16.88 -3.14 -3.63
N LYS A 77 -16.43 -1.91 -3.39
CA LYS A 77 -17.18 -0.68 -3.64
C LYS A 77 -16.33 0.33 -4.44
N PRO A 78 -16.96 1.23 -5.19
CA PRO A 78 -16.24 2.34 -5.81
C PRO A 78 -15.52 3.20 -4.75
N LEU A 79 -14.39 3.79 -5.11
CA LEU A 79 -13.54 4.56 -4.18
C LEU A 79 -14.29 5.77 -3.57
N ASP A 80 -15.19 6.39 -4.30
CA ASP A 80 -16.00 7.52 -3.83
C ASP A 80 -16.99 7.13 -2.72
N ALA A 81 -17.41 5.87 -2.66
CA ALA A 81 -18.27 5.35 -1.59
C ALA A 81 -17.59 5.34 -0.20
N LEU A 82 -16.25 5.43 -0.14
CA LEU A 82 -15.51 5.44 1.13
C LEU A 82 -15.95 6.59 2.05
N SER A 83 -16.18 7.77 1.48
CA SER A 83 -16.57 8.96 2.27
C SER A 83 -17.93 8.77 2.95
N ALA A 84 -18.90 8.24 2.23
CA ALA A 84 -20.22 7.93 2.79
C ALA A 84 -20.12 6.83 3.87
N TYR A 85 -19.40 5.76 3.58
CA TYR A 85 -19.19 4.66 4.52
C TYR A 85 -18.59 5.13 5.87
N ILE A 86 -17.55 5.97 5.82
CA ILE A 86 -16.92 6.53 7.02
C ILE A 86 -17.88 7.48 7.76
N SER A 87 -18.64 8.29 7.01
CA SER A 87 -19.63 9.20 7.60
C SER A 87 -20.74 8.45 8.32
N ASP A 88 -21.24 7.38 7.73
CA ASP A 88 -22.28 6.53 8.33
C ASP A 88 -21.77 5.84 9.62
N ALA A 89 -20.55 5.32 9.59
CA ALA A 89 -19.92 4.75 10.78
C ALA A 89 -19.79 5.78 11.92
N LYS A 90 -19.40 7.01 11.60
CA LYS A 90 -19.33 8.12 12.59
C LYS A 90 -20.72 8.49 13.13
N ASN A 91 -21.73 8.56 12.28
CA ASN A 91 -23.09 8.93 12.67
C ASN A 91 -23.72 7.94 13.68
N ILE A 92 -23.36 6.66 13.60
CA ILE A 92 -23.81 5.64 14.55
C ILE A 92 -22.85 5.47 15.74
N GLY A 93 -21.88 6.40 15.90
CA GLY A 93 -20.98 6.44 17.07
C GLY A 93 -19.80 5.46 17.01
N ARG A 94 -19.50 4.85 15.87
CA ARG A 94 -18.35 3.94 15.72
C ARG A 94 -17.04 4.70 15.78
N LYS A 95 -16.07 4.12 16.46
CA LYS A 95 -14.69 4.63 16.50
C LYS A 95 -13.95 4.21 15.23
N ILE A 96 -13.38 5.17 14.52
CA ILE A 96 -12.56 4.91 13.34
C ILE A 96 -11.10 4.80 13.78
N HIS A 97 -10.48 3.67 13.49
CA HIS A 97 -9.07 3.42 13.75
C HIS A 97 -8.26 3.57 12.47
N PHE A 98 -7.11 4.20 12.56
CA PHE A 98 -6.17 4.32 11.45
C PHE A 98 -4.72 4.30 11.96
N LEU A 99 -3.79 3.93 11.08
CA LEU A 99 -2.36 3.97 11.35
C LEU A 99 -1.78 5.36 11.08
N PRO A 100 -0.66 5.75 11.72
CA PRO A 100 -0.03 7.03 11.47
C PRO A 100 0.33 7.19 9.98
N PRO A 101 -0.24 8.17 9.27
CA PRO A 101 0.08 8.37 7.87
C PRO A 101 1.48 8.99 7.72
N TYR A 102 2.27 8.51 6.76
CA TYR A 102 3.59 9.06 6.46
C TYR A 102 3.62 9.82 5.13
N ARG A 103 2.69 9.54 4.19
CA ARG A 103 2.58 10.25 2.92
C ARG A 103 1.59 11.41 3.02
N TYR A 104 1.92 12.53 2.39
CA TYR A 104 1.10 13.75 2.49
C TYR A 104 -0.29 13.59 1.89
N HIS A 105 -0.45 12.89 0.77
CA HIS A 105 -1.78 12.67 0.19
C HIS A 105 -2.68 11.83 1.13
N ASN A 106 -2.14 10.85 1.85
CA ASN A 106 -2.88 10.09 2.86
C ASN A 106 -3.30 10.99 4.03
N LYS A 107 -2.43 11.94 4.43
CA LYS A 107 -2.78 12.93 5.45
C LYS A 107 -3.94 13.81 5.01
N ILE A 108 -3.91 14.30 3.77
CA ILE A 108 -5.00 15.11 3.20
C ILE A 108 -6.29 14.30 3.11
N GLN A 109 -6.21 13.05 2.69
CA GLN A 109 -7.38 12.16 2.62
C GLN A 109 -7.99 11.91 4.00
N LEU A 110 -7.19 11.59 5.01
CA LEU A 110 -7.66 11.42 6.39
C LEU A 110 -8.26 12.72 6.96
N ASN A 111 -7.68 13.88 6.65
CA ASN A 111 -8.29 15.15 7.02
C ASN A 111 -9.68 15.34 6.40
N LYS A 112 -9.85 15.03 5.11
CA LYS A 112 -11.14 15.11 4.42
C LYS A 112 -12.17 14.11 4.98
N LEU A 113 -11.77 12.88 5.27
CA LEU A 113 -12.66 11.80 5.75
C LEU A 113 -13.04 11.95 7.23
N LEU A 114 -12.08 12.33 8.06
CA LEU A 114 -12.22 12.28 9.52
C LEU A 114 -12.27 13.66 10.16
N GLY A 115 -11.88 14.72 9.46
CA GLY A 115 -11.64 16.04 10.03
C GLY A 115 -10.37 16.07 10.92
N ALA A 116 -9.51 15.06 10.82
CA ALA A 116 -8.29 14.97 11.60
C ALA A 116 -7.26 15.99 11.12
N ASP A 117 -6.83 16.87 12.01
CA ASP A 117 -5.80 17.87 11.72
C ASP A 117 -4.51 17.21 11.22
N ILE A 118 -3.98 17.69 10.09
CA ILE A 118 -2.84 17.10 9.37
C ILE A 118 -1.60 16.94 10.27
N ASP A 119 -1.34 17.93 11.12
CA ASP A 119 -0.16 17.93 12.00
C ASP A 119 -0.35 17.05 13.22
N ARG A 120 -1.59 16.77 13.60
CA ARG A 120 -1.95 15.97 14.78
C ARG A 120 -2.32 14.51 14.47
N GLN A 121 -2.38 14.10 13.22
CA GLN A 121 -2.81 12.75 12.84
C GLN A 121 -1.98 11.64 13.48
N LYS A 122 -0.69 11.88 13.70
CA LYS A 122 0.19 10.91 14.38
C LYS A 122 -0.25 10.68 15.83
N GLU A 123 -0.71 11.72 16.52
CA GLU A 123 -1.19 11.65 17.90
C GLU A 123 -2.60 11.03 17.97
N LEU A 124 -3.41 11.21 16.93
CA LEU A 124 -4.77 10.70 16.83
C LEU A 124 -4.84 9.24 16.36
N ALA A 125 -3.73 8.70 15.85
CA ALA A 125 -3.65 7.31 15.43
C ALA A 125 -3.88 6.34 16.60
N SER A 126 -4.57 5.24 16.33
CA SER A 126 -4.94 4.29 17.38
C SER A 126 -3.77 3.42 17.80
N VAL A 127 -3.36 3.54 19.06
CA VAL A 127 -2.32 2.71 19.66
C VAL A 127 -2.74 1.24 19.69
N GLU A 128 -4.00 0.96 19.96
CA GLU A 128 -4.56 -0.41 19.98
C GLU A 128 -4.45 -1.05 18.59
N PHE A 129 -4.77 -0.30 17.54
CA PHE A 129 -4.63 -0.78 16.16
C PHE A 129 -3.16 -1.01 15.79
N ILE A 130 -2.27 -0.09 16.16
CA ILE A 130 -0.82 -0.27 15.95
C ILE A 130 -0.34 -1.55 16.62
N LYS A 131 -0.70 -1.78 17.88
CA LYS A 131 -0.33 -3.00 18.61
C LYS A 131 -0.90 -4.26 17.98
N GLY A 132 -2.15 -4.23 17.50
CA GLY A 132 -2.76 -5.34 16.79
C GLY A 132 -2.01 -5.69 15.50
N VAL A 133 -1.68 -4.69 14.69
CA VAL A 133 -0.90 -4.88 13.46
C VAL A 133 0.51 -5.42 13.76
N VAL A 134 1.17 -4.91 14.81
CA VAL A 134 2.49 -5.41 15.23
C VAL A 134 2.39 -6.87 15.64
N ALA A 135 1.44 -7.24 16.49
CA ALA A 135 1.27 -8.60 16.98
C ALA A 135 1.02 -9.62 15.85
N LEU A 136 0.30 -9.21 14.80
CA LEU A 136 0.08 -10.06 13.62
C LEU A 136 1.33 -10.22 12.75
N ARG A 137 2.17 -9.18 12.67
CA ARG A 137 3.31 -9.12 11.74
C ARG A 137 4.65 -9.51 12.38
N GLU A 138 4.78 -9.50 13.71
CA GLU A 138 6.04 -9.85 14.37
C GLU A 138 6.37 -11.34 14.27
N LEU A 139 5.37 -12.20 14.29
CA LEU A 139 5.54 -13.64 14.06
C LEU A 139 5.25 -13.97 12.60
N LYS A 140 6.20 -14.65 11.94
CA LYS A 140 6.10 -15.03 10.54
C LYS A 140 5.66 -16.49 10.42
N ASP A 141 4.71 -16.73 9.53
CA ASP A 141 4.36 -18.09 9.14
C ASP A 141 5.37 -18.67 8.13
N SER A 142 5.17 -19.92 7.74
CA SER A 142 6.08 -20.62 6.84
C SER A 142 6.09 -20.04 5.42
N TYR A 143 5.00 -19.45 4.96
CA TYR A 143 4.90 -18.82 3.64
C TYR A 143 5.62 -17.48 3.64
N GLU A 144 5.44 -16.67 4.68
CA GLU A 144 6.15 -15.41 4.87
C GLU A 144 7.66 -15.62 4.97
N VAL A 145 8.09 -16.64 5.70
CA VAL A 145 9.53 -17.01 5.80
C VAL A 145 10.08 -17.38 4.42
N ALA A 146 9.35 -18.18 3.63
CA ALA A 146 9.80 -18.56 2.29
C ALA A 146 9.96 -17.35 1.34
N GLU A 147 9.06 -16.37 1.42
CA GLU A 147 9.17 -15.13 0.64
C GLU A 147 10.30 -14.22 1.15
N LEU A 148 10.51 -14.14 2.46
CA LEU A 148 11.65 -13.43 3.06
C LEU A 148 12.98 -14.03 2.63
N ASP A 149 13.10 -15.35 2.57
CA ASP A 149 14.31 -16.04 2.11
C ASP A 149 14.61 -15.73 0.63
N LYS A 150 13.60 -15.70 -0.23
CA LYS A 150 13.75 -15.27 -1.63
C LYS A 150 14.25 -13.82 -1.72
N ALA A 151 13.61 -12.91 -0.99
CA ALA A 151 14.01 -11.51 -0.95
C ALA A 151 15.43 -11.32 -0.39
N ALA A 152 15.79 -12.05 0.66
CA ALA A 152 17.12 -12.03 1.24
C ALA A 152 18.18 -12.55 0.25
N ASN A 153 17.87 -13.58 -0.55
CA ASN A 153 18.76 -14.10 -1.57
C ASN A 153 19.00 -13.09 -2.71
N ILE A 154 17.94 -12.38 -3.15
CA ILE A 154 18.09 -11.28 -4.12
C ILE A 154 19.01 -10.20 -3.53
N GLY A 155 18.76 -9.76 -2.30
CA GLY A 155 19.59 -8.79 -1.61
C GLY A 155 21.05 -9.25 -1.47
N TYR A 156 21.28 -10.53 -1.18
CA TYR A 156 22.62 -11.11 -1.16
C TYR A 156 23.32 -10.98 -2.52
N ILE A 157 22.66 -11.34 -3.61
CA ILE A 157 23.22 -11.25 -4.95
C ILE A 157 23.54 -9.80 -5.31
N MET A 158 22.65 -8.85 -4.97
CA MET A 158 22.90 -7.42 -5.18
C MET A 158 24.16 -6.94 -4.47
N HIS A 159 24.27 -7.24 -3.16
CA HIS A 159 25.43 -6.82 -2.37
C HIS A 159 26.72 -7.52 -2.81
N TYR A 160 26.68 -8.78 -3.13
CA TYR A 160 27.82 -9.54 -3.64
C TYR A 160 28.32 -8.95 -4.97
N THR A 161 27.40 -8.65 -5.90
CA THR A 161 27.72 -8.01 -7.17
C THR A 161 28.34 -6.63 -6.96
N ALA A 162 27.78 -5.82 -6.05
CA ALA A 162 28.31 -4.51 -5.72
C ALA A 162 29.75 -4.60 -5.20
N MET A 163 30.04 -5.54 -4.29
CA MET A 163 31.39 -5.74 -3.75
C MET A 163 32.39 -6.21 -4.81
N GLN A 164 31.97 -7.01 -5.79
CA GLN A 164 32.83 -7.46 -6.87
C GLN A 164 33.10 -6.38 -7.93
N MET A 165 32.10 -5.56 -8.21
CA MET A 165 32.16 -4.58 -9.31
C MET A 165 32.73 -3.23 -8.89
N ALA A 166 32.65 -2.88 -7.60
CA ALA A 166 33.13 -1.60 -7.10
C ALA A 166 34.67 -1.48 -7.27
N LYS A 167 35.10 -0.44 -7.94
CA LYS A 167 36.52 -0.16 -8.19
C LYS A 167 36.78 1.35 -8.26
N THR A 168 38.05 1.73 -8.05
CA THR A 168 38.46 3.13 -8.12
C THR A 168 38.14 3.73 -9.51
N GLY A 169 37.51 4.90 -9.51
CA GLY A 169 37.14 5.63 -10.72
C GLY A 169 35.74 5.27 -11.28
N MET A 170 35.06 4.31 -10.69
CA MET A 170 33.68 3.99 -11.05
C MET A 170 32.73 5.08 -10.54
N VAL A 171 31.72 5.44 -11.34
CA VAL A 171 30.65 6.34 -10.93
C VAL A 171 29.60 5.54 -10.15
N GLU A 172 29.14 6.08 -9.02
CA GLU A 172 28.16 5.41 -8.14
C GLU A 172 26.91 4.94 -8.89
N GLN A 173 26.42 5.75 -9.83
CA GLN A 173 25.23 5.43 -10.62
C GLN A 173 25.39 4.19 -11.52
N GLU A 174 26.61 3.87 -11.96
CA GLU A 174 26.89 2.63 -12.70
C GLU A 174 26.65 1.42 -11.80
N LEU A 175 27.08 1.51 -10.54
CA LEU A 175 26.88 0.46 -9.55
C LEU A 175 25.42 0.32 -9.17
N VAL A 176 24.71 1.44 -8.97
CA VAL A 176 23.27 1.46 -8.69
C VAL A 176 22.48 0.79 -9.83
N GLY A 177 22.78 1.13 -11.08
CA GLY A 177 22.12 0.52 -12.25
C GLY A 177 22.32 -1.00 -12.34
N LEU A 178 23.51 -1.50 -11.97
CA LEU A 178 23.76 -2.93 -11.89
C LEU A 178 22.93 -3.60 -10.80
N MET A 179 22.83 -2.98 -9.62
CA MET A 179 22.06 -3.53 -8.50
C MET A 179 20.54 -3.50 -8.78
N GLU A 180 20.03 -2.41 -9.34
CA GLU A 180 18.61 -2.29 -9.72
C GLU A 180 18.22 -3.25 -10.84
N GLY A 181 19.15 -3.60 -11.72
CA GLY A 181 18.93 -4.61 -12.77
C GLY A 181 18.83 -6.05 -12.25
N ILE A 182 19.24 -6.30 -11.01
CA ILE A 182 19.14 -7.63 -10.34
C ILE A 182 17.81 -7.73 -9.56
N ALA A 183 17.32 -6.61 -9.01
CA ALA A 183 16.12 -6.55 -8.20
C ALA A 183 14.83 -6.57 -9.03
#